data_fa7916843e9b4b639cb4c38ac87fa474
#
_entry.id   fa7916843e9b4b639cb4c38ac87fa474
#
_cell.length_a   1.000
_cell.length_b   1.000
_cell.length_c   1.000
_cell.angle_alpha   90.00
_cell.angle_beta   90.00
_cell.angle_gamma   90.00
#
_symmetry.space_group_name_H-M   'P 1'
#
loop_
_entity.id
_entity.type
_entity.pdbx_description
1 polymer ?
#
loop_
_entity_poly.entity_id
_entity_poly.type
_entity_poly.pdbx_seq_one_letter_code
_entity_poly.pdbx_strand_id
1 'polypeptide(L)'
;MSLRSTLDFLLYEWLQIADLQKRSRFVDHSRETFDAVLDTCERIAREKYAPFNRLVDTEEPRFDGEKVILPECTQDAYNAYVASGMLSAAQDYDIGGMQLPYTIEAAANAFFACGSVSIGAGMLTVGNANLLMAHGTELQEKVFALNEFSGRFTGTMCLSEPQAGSSLSDITTRATPDGEEFATDP
;
A
#
# COMPACT_ATOMS: atom_id res chain seq x y z
N MET A 1 -14.21 12.39 -19.40
CA MET A 1 -14.70 11.47 -18.36
C MET A 1 -13.67 11.54 -17.22
N SER A 2 -14.08 11.73 -15.98
CA SER A 2 -13.14 11.76 -14.85
C SER A 2 -12.73 10.33 -14.46
N LEU A 3 -11.58 10.17 -13.75
CA LEU A 3 -11.19 8.86 -13.21
C LEU A 3 -12.32 8.31 -12.32
N ARG A 4 -12.91 9.16 -11.45
CA ARG A 4 -14.02 8.75 -10.58
C ARG A 4 -15.19 8.16 -11.37
N SER A 5 -15.66 8.83 -12.41
CA SER A 5 -16.80 8.32 -13.20
C SER A 5 -16.47 7.01 -13.94
N THR A 6 -15.20 6.81 -14.32
CA THR A 6 -14.75 5.52 -14.88
C THR A 6 -14.76 4.43 -13.83
N LEU A 7 -14.25 4.70 -12.63
CA LEU A 7 -14.26 3.74 -11.53
C LEU A 7 -15.69 3.41 -11.08
N ASP A 8 -16.57 4.40 -10.99
CA ASP A 8 -17.99 4.16 -10.64
C ASP A 8 -18.65 3.20 -11.64
N PHE A 9 -18.44 3.43 -12.95
CA PHE A 9 -18.94 2.51 -13.98
C PHE A 9 -18.35 1.10 -13.81
N LEU A 10 -17.04 0.98 -13.65
CA LEU A 10 -16.38 -0.32 -13.50
C LEU A 10 -16.86 -1.06 -12.24
N LEU A 11 -16.97 -0.38 -11.12
CA LEU A 11 -17.33 -0.99 -9.84
C LEU A 11 -18.82 -1.38 -9.80
N TYR A 12 -19.70 -0.48 -10.19
CA TYR A 12 -21.12 -0.65 -9.92
C TYR A 12 -21.90 -1.22 -11.12
N GLU A 13 -21.53 -0.87 -12.35
CA GLU A 13 -22.25 -1.32 -13.54
C GLU A 13 -21.63 -2.60 -14.12
N TRP A 14 -20.32 -2.68 -14.19
CA TRP A 14 -19.65 -3.82 -14.81
C TRP A 14 -19.34 -4.95 -13.81
N LEU A 15 -18.65 -4.66 -12.72
CA LEU A 15 -18.26 -5.65 -11.72
C LEU A 15 -19.36 -5.97 -10.71
N GLN A 16 -20.40 -5.12 -10.64
CA GLN A 16 -21.51 -5.27 -9.69
C GLN A 16 -21.02 -5.52 -8.25
N ILE A 17 -20.08 -4.69 -7.79
CA ILE A 17 -19.37 -4.85 -6.53
C ILE A 17 -20.31 -4.98 -5.31
N ALA A 18 -21.54 -4.46 -5.41
CA ALA A 18 -22.58 -4.61 -4.40
C ALA A 18 -22.91 -6.08 -4.07
N ASP A 19 -22.66 -7.01 -4.99
CA ASP A 19 -22.88 -8.42 -4.76
C ASP A 19 -21.96 -9.02 -3.68
N LEU A 20 -20.81 -8.37 -3.38
CA LEU A 20 -19.92 -8.78 -2.30
C LEU A 20 -20.57 -8.61 -0.92
N GLN A 21 -21.53 -7.70 -0.75
CA GLN A 21 -22.28 -7.51 0.51
C GLN A 21 -23.09 -8.75 0.92
N LYS A 22 -23.34 -9.66 -0.02
CA LYS A 22 -23.98 -10.96 0.26
C LYS A 22 -23.05 -11.95 0.99
N ARG A 23 -21.77 -11.65 1.07
CA ARG A 23 -20.76 -12.45 1.78
C ARG A 23 -20.61 -11.94 3.21
N SER A 24 -20.50 -12.84 4.17
CA SER A 24 -20.41 -12.52 5.60
C SER A 24 -19.28 -11.51 5.92
N ARG A 25 -18.12 -11.63 5.25
CA ARG A 25 -17.00 -10.72 5.44
C ARG A 25 -17.31 -9.26 5.12
N PHE A 26 -18.25 -9.00 4.20
CA PHE A 26 -18.52 -7.67 3.65
C PHE A 26 -19.92 -7.17 3.95
N VAL A 27 -20.66 -7.85 4.85
CA VAL A 27 -22.06 -7.54 5.16
C VAL A 27 -22.26 -6.15 5.78
N ASP A 28 -21.23 -5.65 6.47
CA ASP A 28 -21.28 -4.32 7.12
C ASP A 28 -21.00 -3.16 6.16
N HIS A 29 -20.63 -3.47 4.90
CA HIS A 29 -20.40 -2.48 3.88
C HIS A 29 -21.67 -2.15 3.10
N SER A 30 -21.70 -0.96 2.53
CA SER A 30 -22.73 -0.50 1.59
C SER A 30 -22.05 0.28 0.46
N ARG A 31 -22.84 0.66 -0.56
CA ARG A 31 -22.35 1.57 -1.59
C ARG A 31 -21.86 2.88 -0.98
N GLU A 32 -22.58 3.41 0.00
CA GLU A 32 -22.24 4.66 0.68
C GLU A 32 -20.89 4.55 1.42
N THR A 33 -20.59 3.40 2.05
CA THR A 33 -19.29 3.19 2.70
C THR A 33 -18.17 3.10 1.68
N PHE A 34 -18.38 2.45 0.55
CA PHE A 34 -17.40 2.39 -0.55
C PHE A 34 -17.15 3.78 -1.15
N ASP A 35 -18.24 4.51 -1.44
CA ASP A 35 -18.15 5.87 -1.99
C ASP A 35 -17.41 6.81 -1.01
N ALA A 36 -17.65 6.72 0.29
CA ALA A 36 -16.95 7.52 1.29
C ALA A 36 -15.42 7.26 1.32
N VAL A 37 -15.01 6.01 1.16
CA VAL A 37 -13.58 5.65 1.04
C VAL A 37 -13.00 6.26 -0.24
N LEU A 38 -13.67 6.08 -1.38
CA LEU A 38 -13.21 6.61 -2.67
C LEU A 38 -13.13 8.14 -2.66
N ASP A 39 -14.12 8.83 -2.09
CA ASP A 39 -14.13 10.29 -1.95
C ASP A 39 -12.98 10.79 -1.09
N THR A 40 -12.71 10.10 0.01
CA THR A 40 -11.60 10.44 0.90
C THR A 40 -10.26 10.28 0.19
N CYS A 41 -10.05 9.14 -0.50
CA CYS A 41 -8.80 8.87 -1.21
C CYS A 41 -8.61 9.81 -2.41
N GLU A 42 -9.67 10.11 -3.18
CA GLU A 42 -9.62 11.09 -4.26
C GLU A 42 -9.23 12.48 -3.75
N ARG A 43 -9.82 12.91 -2.64
CA ARG A 43 -9.49 14.19 -2.01
C ARG A 43 -8.04 14.27 -1.55
N ILE A 44 -7.55 13.25 -0.85
CA ILE A 44 -6.16 13.18 -0.39
C ILE A 44 -5.21 13.18 -1.59
N ALA A 45 -5.46 12.37 -2.61
CA ALA A 45 -4.65 12.32 -3.82
C ALA A 45 -4.58 13.67 -4.53
N ARG A 46 -5.71 14.38 -4.65
CA ARG A 46 -5.79 15.70 -5.25
C ARG A 46 -5.07 16.77 -4.44
N GLU A 47 -5.12 16.73 -3.11
CA GLU A 47 -4.59 17.78 -2.24
C GLU A 47 -3.15 17.54 -1.80
N LYS A 48 -2.73 16.28 -1.66
CA LYS A 48 -1.43 15.91 -1.09
C LYS A 48 -0.46 15.25 -2.07
N TYR A 49 -0.94 14.76 -3.22
CA TYR A 49 -0.11 14.06 -4.20
C TYR A 49 0.03 14.86 -5.49
N ALA A 50 -1.08 15.13 -6.16
CA ALA A 50 -1.08 15.76 -7.48
C ALA A 50 -0.32 17.11 -7.55
N PRO A 51 -0.42 18.03 -6.57
CA PRO A 51 0.29 19.30 -6.62
C PRO A 51 1.81 19.16 -6.58
N PHE A 52 2.31 18.05 -6.02
CA PHE A 52 3.73 17.81 -5.78
C PHE A 52 4.37 16.84 -6.77
N ASN A 53 3.60 16.26 -7.70
CA ASN A 53 4.11 15.25 -8.63
C ASN A 53 5.35 15.74 -9.38
N ARG A 54 5.34 16.98 -9.90
CA ARG A 54 6.50 17.53 -10.59
C ARG A 54 7.69 17.77 -9.66
N LEU A 55 7.44 18.20 -8.43
CA LEU A 55 8.50 18.46 -7.45
C LEU A 55 9.27 17.17 -7.15
N VAL A 56 8.56 16.11 -6.80
CA VAL A 56 9.18 14.81 -6.44
C VAL A 56 9.80 14.08 -7.63
N ASP A 57 9.42 14.44 -8.86
CA ASP A 57 10.03 13.95 -10.09
C ASP A 57 11.34 14.65 -10.40
N THR A 58 11.47 15.93 -10.04
CA THR A 58 12.65 16.76 -10.33
C THR A 58 13.65 16.83 -9.18
N GLU A 59 13.20 16.65 -7.95
CA GLU A 59 14.05 16.56 -6.76
C GLU A 59 14.27 15.09 -6.39
N GLU A 60 15.30 14.49 -6.97
CA GLU A 60 15.63 13.08 -6.74
C GLU A 60 15.97 12.82 -5.27
N PRO A 61 15.63 11.60 -4.77
CA PRO A 61 16.10 11.13 -3.47
C PRO A 61 17.63 11.20 -3.38
N ARG A 62 18.16 11.70 -2.28
CA ARG A 62 19.61 11.76 -2.06
C ARG A 62 19.99 11.13 -0.73
N PHE A 63 21.10 10.43 -0.70
CA PHE A 63 21.68 9.89 0.52
C PHE A 63 22.66 10.91 1.12
N ASP A 64 22.49 11.26 2.39
CA ASP A 64 23.35 12.25 3.06
C ASP A 64 24.55 11.63 3.80
N GLY A 65 24.68 10.29 3.75
CA GLY A 65 25.67 9.51 4.46
C GLY A 65 25.09 8.71 5.64
N GLU A 66 23.87 9.04 6.06
CA GLU A 66 23.20 8.41 7.19
C GLU A 66 21.79 7.94 6.80
N LYS A 67 21.06 8.75 6.05
CA LYS A 67 19.67 8.46 5.63
C LYS A 67 19.37 8.99 4.23
N VAL A 68 18.28 8.50 3.67
CA VAL A 68 17.73 9.02 2.42
C VAL A 68 16.87 10.25 2.72
N ILE A 69 17.18 11.34 2.02
CA ILE A 69 16.43 12.61 2.09
C ILE A 69 15.47 12.65 0.91
N LEU A 70 14.20 12.85 1.22
CA LEU A 70 13.11 13.03 0.26
C LEU A 70 12.55 14.46 0.39
N PRO A 71 11.85 14.98 -0.63
CA PRO A 71 11.06 16.20 -0.50
C PRO A 71 10.07 16.12 0.67
N GLU A 72 9.92 17.18 1.45
CA GLU A 72 9.10 17.21 2.67
C GLU A 72 7.63 16.83 2.41
N CYS A 73 7.09 17.24 1.24
CA CYS A 73 5.74 16.86 0.83
C CYS A 73 5.49 15.35 0.76
N THR A 74 6.53 14.54 0.58
CA THR A 74 6.41 13.06 0.56
C THR A 74 5.97 12.53 1.92
N GLN A 75 6.54 13.06 3.00
CA GLN A 75 6.14 12.66 4.36
C GLN A 75 4.71 13.09 4.69
N ASP A 76 4.32 14.30 4.29
CA ASP A 76 2.96 14.82 4.49
C ASP A 76 1.92 13.98 3.75
N ALA A 77 2.22 13.61 2.51
CA ALA A 77 1.36 12.76 1.69
C ALA A 77 1.23 11.36 2.31
N TYR A 78 2.36 10.76 2.73
CA TYR A 78 2.37 9.47 3.41
C TYR A 78 1.57 9.49 4.72
N ASN A 79 1.75 10.51 5.54
CA ASN A 79 1.00 10.67 6.78
C ASN A 79 -0.52 10.77 6.53
N ALA A 80 -0.94 11.48 5.47
CA ALA A 80 -2.35 11.55 5.08
C ALA A 80 -2.90 10.20 4.61
N TYR A 81 -2.09 9.41 3.88
CA TYR A 81 -2.44 8.05 3.47
C TYR A 81 -2.58 7.14 4.69
N VAL A 82 -1.64 7.16 5.62
CA VAL A 82 -1.71 6.40 6.88
C VAL A 82 -2.97 6.77 7.66
N ALA A 83 -3.22 8.08 7.85
CA ALA A 83 -4.38 8.58 8.59
C ALA A 83 -5.73 8.20 7.95
N SER A 84 -5.77 7.90 6.67
CA SER A 84 -6.97 7.39 5.99
C SER A 84 -7.29 5.92 6.30
N GLY A 85 -6.38 5.19 6.94
CA GLY A 85 -6.52 3.77 7.25
C GLY A 85 -6.23 2.83 6.07
N MET A 86 -5.74 3.36 4.95
CA MET A 86 -5.55 2.56 3.74
C MET A 86 -4.46 1.50 3.84
N LEU A 87 -3.48 1.63 4.77
CA LEU A 87 -2.47 0.60 4.99
C LEU A 87 -3.06 -0.72 5.52
N SER A 88 -4.13 -0.66 6.29
CA SER A 88 -4.81 -1.83 6.85
C SER A 88 -6.21 -2.06 6.29
N ALA A 89 -6.59 -1.37 5.21
CA ALA A 89 -7.96 -1.29 4.72
C ALA A 89 -8.63 -2.67 4.50
N ALA A 90 -7.92 -3.63 3.93
CA ALA A 90 -8.44 -4.97 3.67
C ALA A 90 -8.32 -5.94 4.86
N GLN A 91 -7.64 -5.53 5.94
CA GLN A 91 -7.45 -6.37 7.13
C GLN A 91 -8.74 -6.50 7.96
N ASP A 92 -8.73 -7.46 8.88
CA ASP A 92 -9.85 -7.69 9.79
C ASP A 92 -10.01 -6.55 10.81
N TYR A 93 -11.22 -6.36 11.30
CA TYR A 93 -11.52 -5.29 12.28
C TYR A 93 -10.73 -5.42 13.58
N ASP A 94 -10.45 -6.64 14.02
CA ASP A 94 -9.73 -6.93 15.27
C ASP A 94 -8.26 -6.50 15.25
N ILE A 95 -7.68 -6.34 14.05
CA ILE A 95 -6.32 -5.81 13.87
C ILE A 95 -6.30 -4.38 13.32
N GLY A 96 -7.43 -3.68 13.41
CA GLY A 96 -7.55 -2.28 12.99
C GLY A 96 -7.82 -2.07 11.51
N GLY A 97 -8.23 -3.11 10.78
CA GLY A 97 -8.65 -3.03 9.39
C GLY A 97 -10.10 -2.56 9.22
N MET A 98 -10.50 -2.41 7.97
CA MET A 98 -11.87 -2.06 7.57
C MET A 98 -12.59 -3.22 6.88
N GLN A 99 -11.97 -4.37 6.70
CA GLN A 99 -12.44 -5.48 5.87
C GLN A 99 -12.85 -5.03 4.46
N LEU A 100 -12.14 -4.04 3.92
CA LEU A 100 -12.46 -3.47 2.62
C LEU A 100 -12.21 -4.50 1.52
N PRO A 101 -13.11 -4.68 0.54
CA PRO A 101 -12.82 -5.50 -0.62
C PRO A 101 -11.59 -4.99 -1.38
N TYR A 102 -10.68 -5.87 -1.76
CA TYR A 102 -9.48 -5.50 -2.54
C TYR A 102 -9.80 -4.73 -3.82
N THR A 103 -10.97 -4.95 -4.42
CA THR A 103 -11.42 -4.19 -5.60
C THR A 103 -11.65 -2.71 -5.28
N ILE A 104 -12.19 -2.40 -4.10
CA ILE A 104 -12.36 -1.01 -3.64
C ILE A 104 -11.02 -0.41 -3.25
N GLU A 105 -10.16 -1.16 -2.56
CA GLU A 105 -8.80 -0.74 -2.24
C GLU A 105 -8.00 -0.42 -3.51
N ALA A 106 -8.06 -1.26 -4.54
CA ALA A 106 -7.41 -1.02 -5.81
C ALA A 106 -7.94 0.24 -6.52
N ALA A 107 -9.27 0.45 -6.50
CA ALA A 107 -9.89 1.65 -7.05
C ALA A 107 -9.46 2.92 -6.29
N ALA A 108 -9.38 2.86 -4.96
CA ALA A 108 -8.88 3.95 -4.14
C ALA A 108 -7.40 4.26 -4.44
N ASN A 109 -6.56 3.24 -4.57
CA ASN A 109 -5.14 3.40 -4.90
C ASN A 109 -4.91 3.96 -6.31
N ALA A 110 -5.85 3.80 -7.24
CA ALA A 110 -5.77 4.42 -8.56
C ALA A 110 -5.74 5.97 -8.49
N PHE A 111 -6.41 6.59 -7.53
CA PHE A 111 -6.33 8.04 -7.33
C PHE A 111 -4.93 8.49 -6.92
N PHE A 112 -4.29 7.77 -6.02
CA PHE A 112 -2.93 8.08 -5.57
C PHE A 112 -1.91 7.88 -6.69
N ALA A 113 -2.03 6.79 -7.45
CA ALA A 113 -1.16 6.54 -8.60
C ALA A 113 -1.31 7.61 -9.69
N CYS A 114 -2.53 8.08 -9.96
CA CYS A 114 -2.79 9.20 -10.87
C CYS A 114 -2.29 10.54 -10.31
N GLY A 115 -2.31 10.71 -8.99
CA GLY A 115 -1.82 11.92 -8.32
C GLY A 115 -0.30 12.03 -8.40
N SER A 116 0.41 11.03 -7.94
CA SER A 116 1.88 10.93 -8.04
C SER A 116 2.33 9.50 -7.70
N VAL A 117 2.78 8.77 -8.69
CA VAL A 117 3.39 7.45 -8.48
C VAL A 117 4.73 7.53 -7.73
N SER A 118 5.45 8.65 -7.87
CA SER A 118 6.75 8.86 -7.22
C SER A 118 6.64 9.03 -5.70
N ILE A 119 5.54 9.59 -5.21
CA ILE A 119 5.25 9.64 -3.78
C ILE A 119 4.90 8.22 -3.27
N GLY A 120 4.18 7.45 -4.09
CA GLY A 120 3.73 6.11 -3.74
C GLY A 120 2.55 6.10 -2.76
N ALA A 121 1.95 4.94 -2.59
CA ALA A 121 0.76 4.73 -1.75
C ALA A 121 0.91 3.51 -0.82
N GLY A 122 2.08 3.31 -0.24
CA GLY A 122 2.31 2.22 0.72
C GLY A 122 2.15 0.79 0.20
N MET A 123 2.00 0.60 -1.12
CA MET A 123 1.71 -0.71 -1.72
C MET A 123 2.73 -1.79 -1.35
N LEU A 124 4.02 -1.45 -1.34
CA LEU A 124 5.09 -2.38 -0.96
C LEU A 124 5.04 -2.70 0.54
N THR A 125 4.75 -1.71 1.36
CA THR A 125 4.54 -1.88 2.81
C THR A 125 3.38 -2.84 3.08
N VAL A 126 2.23 -2.61 2.45
CA VAL A 126 1.05 -3.49 2.59
C VAL A 126 1.36 -4.91 2.07
N GLY A 127 2.08 -5.01 0.94
CA GLY A 127 2.49 -6.31 0.39
C GLY A 127 3.37 -7.10 1.35
N ASN A 128 4.36 -6.43 1.97
CA ASN A 128 5.24 -7.06 2.96
C ASN A 128 4.48 -7.45 4.24
N ALA A 129 3.64 -6.56 4.76
CA ALA A 129 2.81 -6.85 5.93
C ALA A 129 1.90 -8.06 5.68
N ASN A 130 1.24 -8.13 4.51
CA ASN A 130 0.41 -9.28 4.12
C ASN A 130 1.21 -10.59 4.02
N LEU A 131 2.44 -10.53 3.52
CA LEU A 131 3.33 -11.70 3.49
C LEU A 131 3.62 -12.20 4.90
N LEU A 132 3.92 -11.30 5.83
CA LEU A 132 4.18 -11.64 7.23
C LEU A 132 2.93 -12.18 7.93
N MET A 133 1.76 -11.61 7.70
CA MET A 133 0.49 -12.14 8.23
C MET A 133 0.14 -13.53 7.72
N ALA A 134 0.56 -13.87 6.50
CA ALA A 134 0.27 -15.17 5.90
C ALA A 134 1.29 -16.28 6.25
N HIS A 135 2.53 -15.91 6.49
CA HIS A 135 3.65 -16.85 6.58
C HIS A 135 4.61 -16.60 7.75
N GLY A 136 4.46 -15.47 8.46
CA GLY A 136 5.29 -15.09 9.59
C GLY A 136 4.97 -15.90 10.85
N THR A 137 5.85 -15.78 11.83
CA THR A 137 5.57 -16.22 13.19
C THR A 137 4.77 -15.14 13.92
N GLU A 138 4.07 -15.49 15.00
CA GLU A 138 3.33 -14.50 15.83
C GLU A 138 4.22 -13.31 16.26
N LEU A 139 5.50 -13.54 16.49
CA LEU A 139 6.43 -12.47 16.83
C LEU A 139 6.67 -11.54 15.64
N GLN A 140 6.89 -12.09 14.44
CA GLN A 140 7.07 -11.31 13.22
C GLN A 140 5.82 -10.51 12.86
N GLU A 141 4.64 -11.10 13.01
CA GLU A 141 3.36 -10.42 12.80
C GLU A 141 3.24 -9.20 13.74
N LYS A 142 3.46 -9.40 15.04
CA LYS A 142 3.34 -8.35 16.06
C LYS A 142 4.39 -7.25 15.92
N VAL A 143 5.64 -7.61 15.64
CA VAL A 143 6.77 -6.67 15.60
C VAL A 143 6.83 -5.93 14.27
N PHE A 144 6.53 -6.58 13.16
CA PHE A 144 6.68 -6.00 11.82
C PHE A 144 5.33 -5.69 11.17
N ALA A 145 4.49 -6.68 10.88
CA ALA A 145 3.27 -6.49 10.11
C ALA A 145 2.32 -5.46 10.73
N LEU A 146 2.04 -5.55 12.03
CA LEU A 146 1.16 -4.57 12.69
C LEU A 146 1.76 -3.15 12.74
N ASN A 147 3.09 -3.04 12.82
CA ASN A 147 3.76 -1.74 12.74
C ASN A 147 3.78 -1.18 11.31
N GLU A 148 3.81 -2.02 10.29
CA GLU A 148 3.65 -1.63 8.89
C GLU A 148 2.22 -1.16 8.62
N PHE A 149 1.20 -1.88 9.07
CA PHE A 149 -0.20 -1.46 8.94
C PHE A 149 -0.51 -0.16 9.69
N SER A 150 0.17 0.11 10.80
CA SER A 150 0.03 1.38 11.52
C SER A 150 0.83 2.54 10.92
N GLY A 151 1.66 2.28 9.90
CA GLY A 151 2.51 3.28 9.27
C GLY A 151 3.76 3.65 10.07
N ARG A 152 4.08 2.94 11.16
CA ARG A 152 5.31 3.14 11.94
C ARG A 152 6.55 2.61 11.21
N PHE A 153 6.38 1.51 10.48
CA PHE A 153 7.41 0.91 9.65
C PHE A 153 7.00 0.99 8.19
N THR A 154 7.97 0.96 7.31
CA THR A 154 7.75 0.86 5.87
C THR A 154 8.45 -0.40 5.36
N GLY A 155 7.75 -1.15 4.51
CA GLY A 155 8.31 -2.31 3.82
C GLY A 155 8.80 -1.93 2.42
N THR A 156 9.82 -2.62 1.96
CA THR A 156 10.36 -2.49 0.60
C THR A 156 10.42 -3.86 -0.06
N MET A 157 10.57 -3.88 -1.39
CA MET A 157 10.76 -5.09 -2.16
C MET A 157 12.08 -4.99 -2.92
N CYS A 158 13.10 -5.67 -2.42
CA CYS A 158 14.40 -5.76 -3.06
C CYS A 158 14.40 -6.97 -4.00
N LEU A 159 13.84 -6.81 -5.20
CA LEU A 159 13.53 -7.90 -6.11
C LEU A 159 14.64 -8.16 -7.14
N SER A 160 15.12 -7.09 -7.80
CA SER A 160 16.05 -7.21 -8.90
C SER A 160 17.48 -7.40 -8.42
N GLU A 161 18.17 -8.37 -9.02
CA GLU A 161 19.60 -8.58 -8.88
C GLU A 161 20.29 -8.23 -10.21
N PRO A 162 21.64 -8.07 -10.26
CA PRO A 162 22.34 -7.72 -11.50
C PRO A 162 22.03 -8.66 -12.67
N GLN A 163 21.77 -9.94 -12.40
CA GLN A 163 21.49 -10.98 -13.39
C GLN A 163 20.00 -11.35 -13.51
N ALA A 164 19.16 -10.92 -12.57
CA ALA A 164 17.77 -11.36 -12.48
C ALA A 164 16.80 -10.20 -12.17
N GLY A 165 15.74 -10.09 -12.94
CA GLY A 165 14.66 -9.14 -12.72
C GLY A 165 13.34 -9.80 -13.06
N SER A 166 12.92 -9.79 -14.34
CA SER A 166 11.70 -10.49 -14.77
C SER A 166 11.80 -12.01 -14.59
N SER A 167 12.99 -12.55 -14.61
CA SER A 167 13.28 -13.98 -14.41
C SER A 167 13.55 -14.26 -12.93
N LEU A 168 12.50 -14.24 -12.11
CA LEU A 168 12.62 -14.43 -10.65
C LEU A 168 13.18 -15.80 -10.24
N SER A 169 13.08 -16.81 -11.11
CA SER A 169 13.70 -18.12 -10.89
C SER A 169 15.23 -18.08 -10.83
N ASP A 170 15.83 -17.02 -11.34
CA ASP A 170 17.29 -16.86 -11.45
C ASP A 170 17.89 -16.02 -10.31
N ILE A 171 17.08 -15.61 -9.33
CA ILE A 171 17.58 -14.92 -8.14
C ILE A 171 18.48 -15.83 -7.32
N THR A 172 19.56 -15.26 -6.79
CA THR A 172 20.59 -15.98 -6.01
C THR A 172 20.64 -15.56 -4.56
N THR A 173 20.00 -14.44 -4.20
CA THR A 173 19.88 -14.00 -2.80
C THR A 173 19.28 -15.10 -1.95
N ARG A 174 19.92 -15.40 -0.84
CA ARG A 174 19.51 -16.44 0.10
C ARG A 174 19.72 -15.97 1.54
N ALA A 175 18.94 -16.52 2.46
CA ALA A 175 19.16 -16.39 3.88
C ALA A 175 19.85 -17.65 4.41
N THR A 176 20.95 -17.49 5.13
CA THR A 176 21.68 -18.59 5.76
C THR A 176 21.59 -18.43 7.29
N PRO A 177 21.26 -19.50 8.06
CA PRO A 177 21.25 -19.43 9.51
C PRO A 177 22.62 -19.03 10.06
N ASP A 178 22.66 -18.06 10.98
CA ASP A 178 23.86 -17.61 11.68
C ASP A 178 23.57 -17.60 13.20
N GLY A 179 23.71 -18.77 13.85
CA GLY A 179 23.26 -18.97 15.24
C GLY A 179 21.73 -18.90 15.36
N GLU A 180 21.24 -17.98 16.15
CA GLU A 180 19.79 -17.69 16.28
C GLU A 180 19.29 -16.60 15.28
N GLU A 181 20.19 -16.04 14.47
CA GLU A 181 19.92 -15.02 13.47
C GLU A 181 20.08 -15.57 12.05
N PHE A 182 19.77 -14.73 11.07
CA PHE A 182 20.01 -15.03 9.66
C PHE A 182 20.92 -13.98 9.04
N ALA A 183 22.00 -14.42 8.40
CA ALA A 183 22.76 -13.56 7.50
C ALA A 183 22.18 -13.63 6.09
N THR A 184 22.01 -12.48 5.44
CA THR A 184 21.64 -12.42 4.03
C THR A 184 22.89 -12.31 3.16
N ASP A 185 23.01 -13.14 2.17
CA ASP A 185 24.11 -13.18 1.22
C ASP A 185 23.53 -12.80 -0.17
N PRO A 186 23.99 -11.68 -0.79
CA PRO A 186 23.51 -11.21 -2.09
C PRO A 186 23.97 -12.08 -3.28
#